data_6e7c92744fab72453136c56338e46296
#
_entry.id   6e7c92744fab72453136c56338e46296
#
_cell.length_a   1.000
_cell.length_b   1.000
_cell.length_c   1.000
_cell.angle_alpha   90.00
_cell.angle_beta   90.00
_cell.angle_gamma   90.00
#
_symmetry.space_group_name_H-M   'P 1'
#
loop_
_entity.id
_entity.type
_entity.pdbx_description
1 polymer ?
#
loop_
_entity_poly.entity_id
_entity_poly.type
_entity_poly.pdbx_seq_one_letter_code
_entity_poly.pdbx_strand_id
1 'polypeptide(L)'
;MKITTASHGGNYNELAKQHGLTKEMVLDFSANINPLGVPVSLKQTITANLDKLVEYPEPDYLALRARIASFHQLDLANVIPGNGATELIFGIAKVTKAQKVLLLAPTFAEYERAFFDAEIVYAELTKETNFAAVEIVLEILERDTEIEAVCLCNPNNPTGQLIAQQEMIKIADLCEKRNIYLIIDEAFMDFLEENETISMINNLERFPHVAIIRAFTKFFAIPGLRLGYLLTKNDLLAEALMQMREPWSINTFADLAGQMLLEDEAYIRQTFDWINEERDFLYRGLSRFSALTVYRPTVNYIFFHLEKPLDLRKELLLKGIFIRSCANYRGLTENYYRVAVKSRADNSQLLTALEVIFSGN
;
A
#
# COMPACT_ATOMS: atom_id res chain seq x y z
N MET A 1 -5.39 -27.54 3.96
CA MET A 1 -5.52 -26.12 4.34
C MET A 1 -6.29 -25.41 3.23
N LYS A 2 -7.52 -24.91 3.45
CA LYS A 2 -8.24 -24.14 2.42
C LYS A 2 -7.56 -22.77 2.36
N ILE A 3 -6.84 -22.48 1.28
CA ILE A 3 -6.37 -21.13 0.97
C ILE A 3 -7.63 -20.32 0.70
N THR A 4 -8.14 -19.62 1.72
CA THR A 4 -9.17 -18.61 1.53
C THR A 4 -8.48 -17.47 0.79
N THR A 5 -8.88 -17.23 -0.45
CA THR A 5 -8.46 -16.05 -1.20
C THR A 5 -8.80 -14.82 -0.36
N ALA A 6 -7.78 -14.09 0.09
CA ALA A 6 -7.99 -12.84 0.83
C ALA A 6 -8.86 -11.91 -0.04
N SER A 7 -9.99 -11.47 0.50
CA SER A 7 -10.87 -10.53 -0.19
C SER A 7 -10.18 -9.16 -0.20
N HIS A 8 -9.69 -8.73 -1.35
CA HIS A 8 -9.11 -7.38 -1.54
C HIS A 8 -10.19 -6.34 -1.85
N GLY A 9 -9.88 -5.04 -1.66
CA GLY A 9 -10.72 -3.94 -2.15
C GLY A 9 -10.84 -3.97 -3.68
N GLY A 10 -11.90 -3.34 -4.23
CA GLY A 10 -12.17 -3.32 -5.66
C GLY A 10 -12.90 -4.55 -6.21
N ASN A 11 -13.15 -5.57 -5.38
CA ASN A 11 -13.90 -6.78 -5.78
C ASN A 11 -15.37 -6.70 -5.33
N TYR A 12 -16.11 -5.74 -5.89
CA TYR A 12 -17.54 -5.55 -5.59
C TYR A 12 -18.47 -6.33 -6.53
N ASN A 13 -17.94 -6.95 -7.59
CA ASN A 13 -18.73 -7.56 -8.67
C ASN A 13 -19.71 -8.64 -8.19
N GLU A 14 -19.32 -9.51 -7.28
CA GLU A 14 -20.23 -10.53 -6.75
C GLU A 14 -21.34 -9.93 -5.88
N LEU A 15 -20.97 -9.00 -4.99
CA LEU A 15 -21.93 -8.39 -4.08
C LEU A 15 -22.88 -7.45 -4.83
N ALA A 16 -22.42 -6.70 -5.80
CA ALA A 16 -23.24 -5.84 -6.66
C ALA A 16 -24.24 -6.69 -7.44
N LYS A 17 -23.82 -7.81 -8.04
CA LYS A 17 -24.72 -8.74 -8.75
C LYS A 17 -25.80 -9.33 -7.85
N GLN A 18 -25.48 -9.70 -6.60
CA GLN A 18 -26.47 -10.23 -5.65
C GLN A 18 -27.57 -9.20 -5.32
N HIS A 19 -27.27 -7.91 -5.45
CA HIS A 19 -28.22 -6.81 -5.20
C HIS A 19 -28.75 -6.16 -6.49
N GLY A 20 -28.50 -6.74 -7.67
CA GLY A 20 -28.98 -6.22 -8.95
C GLY A 20 -28.35 -4.91 -9.39
N LEU A 21 -27.16 -4.56 -8.86
CA LEU A 21 -26.43 -3.35 -9.17
C LEU A 21 -25.42 -3.59 -10.29
N THR A 22 -25.29 -2.64 -11.22
CA THR A 22 -24.23 -2.62 -12.23
C THR A 22 -23.02 -1.82 -11.72
N LYS A 23 -21.89 -1.95 -12.41
CA LYS A 23 -20.64 -1.24 -12.06
C LYS A 23 -20.82 0.28 -12.01
N GLU A 24 -21.60 0.78 -12.95
CA GLU A 24 -21.84 2.22 -13.13
C GLU A 24 -22.75 2.80 -12.02
N MET A 25 -23.50 1.93 -11.34
CA MET A 25 -24.38 2.31 -10.22
C MET A 25 -23.66 2.34 -8.86
N VAL A 26 -22.39 1.88 -8.82
CA VAL A 26 -21.67 1.72 -7.55
C VAL A 26 -20.50 2.67 -7.48
N LEU A 27 -20.54 3.57 -6.50
CA LEU A 27 -19.41 4.41 -6.11
C LEU A 27 -18.47 3.62 -5.18
N ASP A 28 -17.32 3.19 -5.72
CA ASP A 28 -16.40 2.29 -5.01
C ASP A 28 -15.39 3.06 -4.15
N PHE A 29 -15.58 3.07 -2.82
CA PHE A 29 -14.63 3.55 -1.81
C PHE A 29 -13.71 2.47 -1.26
N SER A 30 -13.79 1.22 -1.74
CA SER A 30 -12.99 0.11 -1.20
C SER A 30 -11.57 0.05 -1.73
N ALA A 31 -11.33 0.62 -2.93
CA ALA A 31 -10.04 0.67 -3.59
C ALA A 31 -9.37 2.05 -3.42
N ASN A 32 -8.19 2.07 -2.80
CA ASN A 32 -7.44 3.31 -2.51
C ASN A 32 -6.62 3.75 -3.73
N ILE A 33 -7.30 4.15 -4.80
CA ILE A 33 -6.70 4.61 -6.05
C ILE A 33 -6.92 6.10 -6.17
N ASN A 34 -5.92 6.84 -6.68
CA ASN A 34 -6.03 8.27 -6.96
C ASN A 34 -7.22 8.56 -7.90
N PRO A 35 -8.21 9.36 -7.50
CA PRO A 35 -9.40 9.66 -8.30
C PRO A 35 -9.13 10.55 -9.51
N LEU A 36 -7.96 11.18 -9.63
CA LEU A 36 -7.56 11.93 -10.81
C LEU A 36 -7.44 11.02 -12.04
N GLY A 37 -7.34 9.68 -11.81
CA GLY A 37 -7.23 8.70 -12.88
C GLY A 37 -5.84 8.68 -13.53
N VAL A 38 -5.72 7.97 -14.64
CA VAL A 38 -4.44 7.80 -15.35
C VAL A 38 -3.93 9.15 -15.86
N PRO A 39 -2.66 9.53 -15.62
CA PRO A 39 -2.06 10.76 -16.11
C PRO A 39 -2.25 10.96 -17.62
N VAL A 40 -2.53 12.18 -18.04
CA VAL A 40 -2.72 12.51 -19.48
C VAL A 40 -1.43 12.23 -20.26
N SER A 41 -0.29 12.56 -19.69
CA SER A 41 1.05 12.28 -20.24
C SER A 41 1.23 10.79 -20.53
N LEU A 42 0.83 9.92 -19.59
CA LEU A 42 0.91 8.47 -19.78
C LEU A 42 -0.05 7.97 -20.86
N LYS A 43 -1.28 8.46 -20.92
CA LYS A 43 -2.24 8.11 -21.99
C LYS A 43 -1.66 8.43 -23.35
N GLN A 44 -1.06 9.61 -23.52
CA GLN A 44 -0.39 10.02 -24.76
C GLN A 44 0.79 9.12 -25.10
N THR A 45 1.64 8.82 -24.11
CA THR A 45 2.79 7.92 -24.27
C THR A 45 2.35 6.51 -24.70
N ILE A 46 1.34 5.93 -24.06
CA ILE A 46 0.81 4.61 -24.46
C ILE A 46 0.30 4.66 -25.89
N THR A 47 -0.51 5.67 -26.23
CA THR A 47 -1.09 5.80 -27.58
C THR A 47 0.00 5.92 -28.66
N ALA A 48 1.04 6.71 -28.40
CA ALA A 48 2.15 6.91 -29.32
C ALA A 48 3.08 5.69 -29.48
N ASN A 49 2.99 4.71 -28.57
CA ASN A 49 3.87 3.54 -28.54
C ASN A 49 3.12 2.21 -28.68
N LEU A 50 1.88 2.20 -29.21
CA LEU A 50 1.11 0.97 -29.39
C LEU A 50 1.84 -0.05 -30.28
N ASP A 51 2.58 0.41 -31.28
CA ASP A 51 3.33 -0.44 -32.22
C ASP A 51 4.46 -1.22 -31.52
N LYS A 52 4.93 -0.77 -30.36
CA LYS A 52 5.92 -1.50 -29.55
C LYS A 52 5.39 -2.82 -28.95
N LEU A 53 4.08 -3.08 -29.04
CA LEU A 53 3.50 -4.36 -28.59
C LEU A 53 3.99 -5.58 -29.37
N VAL A 54 4.57 -5.39 -30.54
CA VAL A 54 5.15 -6.50 -31.35
C VAL A 54 6.54 -6.92 -30.85
N GLU A 55 7.14 -6.15 -29.95
CA GLU A 55 8.49 -6.37 -29.45
C GLU A 55 8.46 -6.78 -27.97
N TYR A 56 9.40 -7.65 -27.58
CA TYR A 56 9.65 -7.92 -26.16
C TYR A 56 10.26 -6.68 -25.50
N PRO A 57 9.90 -6.38 -24.22
CA PRO A 57 10.61 -5.37 -23.45
C PRO A 57 12.11 -5.71 -23.31
N GLU A 58 12.92 -4.70 -23.04
CA GLU A 58 14.34 -4.92 -22.70
C GLU A 58 14.40 -5.69 -21.36
N PRO A 59 15.08 -6.87 -21.29
CA PRO A 59 14.94 -7.82 -20.17
C PRO A 59 15.47 -7.29 -18.83
N ASP A 60 16.45 -6.41 -18.85
CA ASP A 60 17.08 -5.86 -17.64
C ASP A 60 16.46 -4.51 -17.20
N TYR A 61 15.55 -3.95 -18.01
CA TYR A 61 14.85 -2.68 -17.75
C TYR A 61 15.80 -1.54 -17.40
N LEU A 62 16.92 -1.43 -18.14
CA LEU A 62 18.00 -0.48 -17.84
C LEU A 62 17.52 0.96 -17.80
N ALA A 63 16.67 1.39 -18.73
CA ALA A 63 16.14 2.75 -18.76
C ALA A 63 15.23 3.05 -17.55
N LEU A 64 14.32 2.14 -17.21
CA LEU A 64 13.45 2.23 -16.04
C LEU A 64 14.28 2.29 -14.75
N ARG A 65 15.22 1.35 -14.57
CA ARG A 65 16.10 1.30 -13.39
C ARG A 65 16.96 2.54 -13.25
N ALA A 66 17.54 3.04 -14.36
CA ALA A 66 18.33 4.25 -14.35
C ALA A 66 17.50 5.49 -13.94
N ARG A 67 16.23 5.56 -14.40
CA ARG A 67 15.32 6.63 -14.01
C ARG A 67 15.00 6.59 -12.51
N ILE A 68 14.66 5.42 -11.98
CA ILE A 68 14.38 5.25 -10.54
C ILE A 68 15.64 5.53 -9.70
N ALA A 69 16.80 5.02 -10.13
CA ALA A 69 18.08 5.27 -9.46
C ALA A 69 18.41 6.77 -9.39
N SER A 70 18.28 7.47 -10.53
CA SER A 70 18.49 8.93 -10.59
C SER A 70 17.54 9.69 -9.69
N PHE A 71 16.25 9.33 -9.67
CA PHE A 71 15.23 9.98 -8.83
C PHE A 71 15.56 9.86 -7.34
N HIS A 72 16.03 8.70 -6.89
CA HIS A 72 16.38 8.44 -5.48
C HIS A 72 17.86 8.65 -5.16
N GLN A 73 18.68 9.12 -6.09
CA GLN A 73 20.13 9.32 -5.93
C GLN A 73 20.87 8.04 -5.49
N LEU A 74 20.47 6.91 -6.08
CA LEU A 74 21.04 5.58 -5.83
C LEU A 74 21.78 5.06 -7.09
N ASP A 75 22.56 3.98 -6.93
CA ASP A 75 23.15 3.26 -8.06
C ASP A 75 22.11 2.34 -8.72
N LEU A 76 22.32 2.06 -10.01
CA LEU A 76 21.45 1.17 -10.78
C LEU A 76 21.32 -0.22 -10.13
N ALA A 77 22.40 -0.72 -9.53
CA ALA A 77 22.43 -2.02 -8.85
C ALA A 77 21.45 -2.11 -7.66
N ASN A 78 21.12 -0.97 -7.05
CA ASN A 78 20.23 -0.90 -5.89
C ASN A 78 18.74 -0.90 -6.23
N VAL A 79 18.39 -0.92 -7.54
CA VAL A 79 17.01 -0.83 -8.02
C VAL A 79 16.57 -2.15 -8.65
N ILE A 80 15.56 -2.78 -8.07
CA ILE A 80 14.96 -4.01 -8.56
C ILE A 80 13.52 -3.71 -8.97
N PRO A 81 13.21 -3.68 -10.28
CA PRO A 81 11.84 -3.46 -10.75
C PRO A 81 11.01 -4.74 -10.65
N GLY A 82 9.69 -4.61 -10.48
CA GLY A 82 8.77 -5.74 -10.37
C GLY A 82 7.39 -5.47 -10.96
N ASN A 83 6.68 -6.54 -11.27
CA ASN A 83 5.30 -6.54 -11.76
C ASN A 83 4.31 -6.17 -10.61
N GLY A 84 4.44 -4.93 -10.12
CA GLY A 84 3.82 -4.43 -8.90
C GLY A 84 4.58 -4.83 -7.63
N ALA A 85 4.31 -4.13 -6.53
CA ALA A 85 4.91 -4.39 -5.22
C ALA A 85 4.75 -5.85 -4.76
N THR A 86 3.65 -6.50 -5.11
CA THR A 86 3.36 -7.88 -4.67
C THR A 86 4.39 -8.87 -5.18
N GLU A 87 4.85 -8.79 -6.45
CA GLU A 87 5.92 -9.65 -6.96
C GLU A 87 7.19 -9.51 -6.11
N LEU A 88 7.54 -8.29 -5.73
CA LEU A 88 8.72 -8.00 -4.92
C LEU A 88 8.59 -8.55 -3.49
N ILE A 89 7.42 -8.46 -2.88
CA ILE A 89 7.12 -9.05 -1.56
C ILE A 89 7.35 -10.57 -1.60
N PHE A 90 6.79 -11.27 -2.60
CA PHE A 90 6.99 -12.71 -2.78
C PHE A 90 8.43 -13.05 -3.15
N GLY A 91 9.06 -12.20 -3.94
CA GLY A 91 10.46 -12.34 -4.31
C GLY A 91 11.40 -12.32 -3.12
N ILE A 92 11.25 -11.30 -2.25
CA ILE A 92 12.11 -11.17 -1.07
C ILE A 92 11.88 -12.32 -0.08
N ALA A 93 10.66 -12.79 0.11
CA ALA A 93 10.36 -13.94 0.93
C ALA A 93 11.08 -15.22 0.41
N LYS A 94 11.05 -15.43 -0.90
CA LYS A 94 11.68 -16.57 -1.57
C LYS A 94 13.21 -16.50 -1.52
N VAL A 95 13.80 -15.31 -1.60
CA VAL A 95 15.26 -15.13 -1.58
C VAL A 95 15.80 -15.22 -0.16
N THR A 96 15.18 -14.54 0.80
CA THR A 96 15.64 -14.51 2.20
C THR A 96 15.44 -15.87 2.88
N LYS A 97 14.41 -16.62 2.50
CA LYS A 97 14.03 -17.91 3.12
C LYS A 97 13.95 -17.85 4.64
N ALA A 98 13.56 -16.68 5.16
CA ALA A 98 13.44 -16.46 6.59
C ALA A 98 12.46 -17.48 7.20
N GLN A 99 12.89 -18.15 8.28
CA GLN A 99 12.10 -19.21 8.93
C GLN A 99 11.17 -18.65 9.98
N LYS A 100 11.49 -17.46 10.52
CA LYS A 100 10.65 -16.76 11.51
C LYS A 100 10.54 -15.27 11.17
N VAL A 101 9.31 -14.80 11.00
CA VAL A 101 9.03 -13.47 10.46
C VAL A 101 8.08 -12.71 11.36
N LEU A 102 8.44 -11.47 11.70
CA LEU A 102 7.59 -10.55 12.44
C LEU A 102 6.74 -9.70 11.48
N LEU A 103 5.42 -9.75 11.64
CA LEU A 103 4.45 -8.95 10.91
C LEU A 103 3.60 -8.11 11.85
N LEU A 104 3.07 -6.99 11.37
CA LEU A 104 2.02 -6.26 12.08
C LEU A 104 0.67 -7.00 11.95
N ALA A 105 -0.21 -6.82 12.93
CA ALA A 105 -1.61 -7.21 12.85
C ALA A 105 -2.49 -6.12 13.47
N PRO A 106 -3.36 -5.46 12.71
CA PRO A 106 -3.70 -5.70 11.30
C PRO A 106 -2.69 -5.13 10.31
N THR A 107 -2.47 -5.83 9.19
CA THR A 107 -1.70 -5.35 8.05
C THR A 107 -2.13 -6.04 6.75
N PHE A 108 -1.47 -5.77 5.63
CA PHE A 108 -1.78 -6.34 4.32
C PHE A 108 -1.52 -7.86 4.29
N ALA A 109 -2.54 -8.63 3.95
CA ALA A 109 -2.54 -10.10 4.05
C ALA A 109 -1.52 -10.81 3.14
N GLU A 110 -1.00 -10.13 2.10
CA GLU A 110 -0.05 -10.74 1.18
C GLU A 110 1.34 -10.97 1.81
N TYR A 111 1.68 -10.31 2.92
CA TYR A 111 2.93 -10.58 3.64
C TYR A 111 2.90 -11.98 4.25
N GLU A 112 1.84 -12.34 4.99
CA GLU A 112 1.66 -13.68 5.53
C GLU A 112 1.65 -14.75 4.42
N ARG A 113 1.01 -14.44 3.28
CA ARG A 113 0.98 -15.34 2.13
C ARG A 113 2.35 -15.50 1.46
N ALA A 114 3.16 -14.46 1.42
CA ALA A 114 4.51 -14.53 0.85
C ALA A 114 5.45 -15.39 1.71
N PHE A 115 5.31 -15.28 3.03
CA PHE A 115 6.11 -16.04 4.00
C PHE A 115 5.39 -17.31 4.52
N PHE A 116 4.62 -17.98 3.65
CA PHE A 116 3.74 -19.11 4.03
C PHE A 116 4.47 -20.32 4.64
N ASP A 117 5.76 -20.47 4.41
CA ASP A 117 6.61 -21.55 4.96
C ASP A 117 7.28 -21.13 6.27
N ALA A 118 7.16 -19.87 6.70
CA ALA A 118 7.77 -19.35 7.91
C ALA A 118 6.82 -19.41 9.12
N GLU A 119 7.39 -19.44 10.31
CA GLU A 119 6.69 -19.14 11.55
C GLU A 119 6.40 -17.63 11.59
N ILE A 120 5.13 -17.25 11.70
CA ILE A 120 4.73 -15.85 11.77
C ILE A 120 4.50 -15.44 13.21
N VAL A 121 5.27 -14.45 13.65
CA VAL A 121 5.06 -13.71 14.92
C VAL A 121 4.30 -12.43 14.59
N TYR A 122 3.27 -12.10 15.37
CA TYR A 122 2.47 -10.90 15.13
C TYR A 122 2.71 -9.85 16.21
N ALA A 123 3.02 -8.63 15.78
CA ALA A 123 2.89 -7.43 16.59
C ALA A 123 1.43 -6.97 16.52
N GLU A 124 0.63 -7.33 17.53
CA GLU A 124 -0.80 -7.05 17.57
C GLU A 124 -1.05 -5.59 17.95
N LEU A 125 -1.51 -4.81 16.99
CA LEU A 125 -1.85 -3.40 17.15
C LEU A 125 -3.29 -3.26 17.61
N THR A 126 -3.53 -2.44 18.61
CA THR A 126 -4.84 -2.29 19.24
C THR A 126 -5.37 -0.86 19.16
N LYS A 127 -6.67 -0.71 19.34
CA LYS A 127 -7.31 0.62 19.41
C LYS A 127 -6.83 1.45 20.60
N GLU A 128 -6.47 0.81 21.70
CA GLU A 128 -5.98 1.45 22.93
C GLU A 128 -4.66 2.18 22.70
N THR A 129 -3.81 1.67 21.81
CA THR A 129 -2.55 2.29 21.37
C THR A 129 -2.70 3.12 20.10
N ASN A 130 -3.92 3.33 19.63
CA ASN A 130 -4.20 3.98 18.35
C ASN A 130 -3.48 3.27 17.17
N PHE A 131 -3.34 1.95 17.25
CA PHE A 131 -2.63 1.10 16.28
C PHE A 131 -1.16 1.51 16.06
N ALA A 132 -0.50 2.09 17.07
CA ALA A 132 0.93 2.39 17.02
C ALA A 132 1.75 1.10 17.03
N ALA A 133 2.82 1.04 16.20
CA ALA A 133 3.56 -0.19 15.96
C ALA A 133 4.92 -0.26 16.67
N VAL A 134 5.55 0.87 16.95
CA VAL A 134 6.99 0.94 17.27
C VAL A 134 7.34 0.17 18.54
N GLU A 135 6.66 0.48 19.64
CA GLU A 135 6.96 -0.10 20.96
C GLU A 135 6.81 -1.62 20.95
N ILE A 136 5.69 -2.13 20.41
CA ILE A 136 5.43 -3.57 20.37
C ILE A 136 6.42 -4.31 19.45
N VAL A 137 6.82 -3.69 18.32
CA VAL A 137 7.83 -4.27 17.41
C VAL A 137 9.18 -4.37 18.13
N LEU A 138 9.62 -3.32 18.80
CA LEU A 138 10.89 -3.32 19.55
C LEU A 138 10.87 -4.34 20.69
N GLU A 139 9.79 -4.38 21.48
CA GLU A 139 9.63 -5.35 22.57
C GLU A 139 9.72 -6.80 22.07
N ILE A 140 9.05 -7.12 20.98
CA ILE A 140 9.09 -8.48 20.40
C ILE A 140 10.49 -8.79 19.88
N LEU A 141 11.14 -7.86 19.18
CA LEU A 141 12.50 -8.05 18.68
C LEU A 141 13.51 -8.25 19.83
N GLU A 142 13.37 -7.54 20.93
CA GLU A 142 14.26 -7.71 22.10
C GLU A 142 14.08 -9.08 22.77
N ARG A 143 12.85 -9.58 22.83
CA ARG A 143 12.49 -10.82 23.51
C ARG A 143 12.76 -12.07 22.66
N ASP A 144 12.43 -12.02 21.36
CA ASP A 144 12.53 -13.15 20.42
C ASP A 144 13.77 -13.01 19.54
N THR A 145 14.79 -13.80 19.87
CA THR A 145 16.09 -13.76 19.18
C THR A 145 16.13 -14.59 17.89
N GLU A 146 15.08 -15.34 17.58
CA GLU A 146 15.01 -16.21 16.41
C GLU A 146 14.40 -15.53 15.19
N ILE A 147 13.89 -14.30 15.32
CA ILE A 147 13.33 -13.53 14.19
C ILE A 147 14.44 -13.23 13.18
N GLU A 148 14.19 -13.59 11.93
CA GLU A 148 15.12 -13.43 10.80
C GLU A 148 14.69 -12.33 9.83
N ALA A 149 13.37 -12.00 9.80
CA ALA A 149 12.86 -10.91 8.99
C ALA A 149 11.72 -10.16 9.70
N VAL A 150 11.61 -8.88 9.42
CA VAL A 150 10.51 -8.01 9.84
C VAL A 150 9.89 -7.40 8.57
N CYS A 151 8.58 -7.47 8.40
CA CYS A 151 7.89 -6.84 7.29
C CYS A 151 6.87 -5.81 7.81
N LEU A 152 7.11 -4.55 7.51
CA LEU A 152 6.30 -3.41 7.94
C LEU A 152 5.67 -2.71 6.74
N CYS A 153 4.37 -2.42 6.82
CA CYS A 153 3.69 -1.52 5.88
C CYS A 153 3.74 -0.11 6.45
N ASN A 154 4.35 0.83 5.74
CA ASN A 154 4.51 2.20 6.22
C ASN A 154 4.23 3.23 5.11
N PRO A 155 3.11 3.96 5.15
CA PRO A 155 1.98 3.90 6.10
C PRO A 155 1.19 2.58 6.07
N ASN A 156 0.72 2.14 7.24
CA ASN A 156 0.10 0.82 7.38
C ASN A 156 -1.29 0.73 6.76
N ASN A 157 -1.55 -0.31 6.04
CA ASN A 157 -2.86 -0.67 5.51
C ASN A 157 -3.46 -1.83 6.35
N PRO A 158 -4.60 -1.66 7.08
CA PRO A 158 -5.66 -0.68 6.78
C PRO A 158 -5.66 0.57 7.65
N THR A 159 -4.82 0.68 8.68
CA THR A 159 -4.96 1.67 9.76
C THR A 159 -4.59 3.10 9.34
N GLY A 160 -3.77 3.27 8.30
CA GLY A 160 -3.25 4.56 7.87
C GLY A 160 -2.21 5.15 8.84
N GLN A 161 -1.76 4.39 9.84
CA GLN A 161 -0.74 4.85 10.77
C GLN A 161 0.64 4.88 10.12
N LEU A 162 1.39 5.92 10.44
CA LEU A 162 2.73 6.19 9.92
C LEU A 162 3.75 6.02 11.05
N ILE A 163 4.78 5.24 10.80
CA ILE A 163 5.99 5.19 11.63
C ILE A 163 6.92 6.30 11.13
N ALA A 164 7.22 7.26 12.00
CA ALA A 164 8.14 8.34 11.67
C ALA A 164 9.56 7.82 11.45
N GLN A 165 10.35 8.50 10.61
CA GLN A 165 11.71 8.06 10.25
C GLN A 165 12.59 7.77 11.47
N GLN A 166 12.58 8.65 12.48
CA GLN A 166 13.39 8.48 13.70
C GLN A 166 13.01 7.21 14.47
N GLU A 167 11.73 6.85 14.49
CA GLU A 167 11.26 5.62 15.11
C GLU A 167 11.61 4.39 14.26
N MET A 168 11.52 4.51 12.94
CA MET A 168 11.94 3.45 12.02
C MET A 168 13.46 3.18 12.13
N ILE A 169 14.26 4.21 12.36
CA ILE A 169 15.71 4.08 12.60
C ILE A 169 16.00 3.22 13.84
N LYS A 170 15.21 3.33 14.92
CA LYS A 170 15.40 2.48 16.11
C LYS A 170 15.16 1.00 15.78
N ILE A 171 14.14 0.71 14.99
CA ILE A 171 13.86 -0.66 14.51
C ILE A 171 15.00 -1.14 13.60
N ALA A 172 15.44 -0.31 12.66
CA ALA A 172 16.52 -0.62 11.74
C ALA A 172 17.86 -0.85 12.46
N ASP A 173 18.20 -0.04 13.47
CA ASP A 173 19.40 -0.23 14.30
C ASP A 173 19.41 -1.59 15.02
N LEU A 174 18.24 -2.06 15.51
CA LEU A 174 18.12 -3.36 16.14
C LEU A 174 18.20 -4.51 15.13
N CYS A 175 17.53 -4.35 13.99
CA CYS A 175 17.59 -5.32 12.90
C CYS A 175 19.03 -5.47 12.36
N GLU A 176 19.73 -4.37 12.11
CA GLU A 176 21.13 -4.36 11.63
C GLU A 176 22.08 -5.08 12.58
N LYS A 177 22.00 -4.78 13.89
CA LYS A 177 22.83 -5.46 14.93
C LYS A 177 22.65 -6.97 14.96
N ARG A 178 21.49 -7.47 14.50
CA ARG A 178 21.13 -8.87 14.56
C ARG A 178 21.07 -9.55 13.20
N ASN A 179 21.45 -8.88 12.13
CA ASN A 179 21.36 -9.34 10.74
C ASN A 179 19.94 -9.78 10.36
N ILE A 180 18.91 -9.04 10.81
CA ILE A 180 17.50 -9.26 10.49
C ILE A 180 17.16 -8.44 9.25
N TYR A 181 16.54 -9.03 8.24
CA TYR A 181 16.00 -8.29 7.10
C TYR A 181 14.82 -7.42 7.53
N LEU A 182 14.91 -6.11 7.30
CA LEU A 182 13.81 -5.17 7.51
C LEU A 182 13.20 -4.77 6.16
N ILE A 183 12.03 -5.30 5.88
CA ILE A 183 11.27 -5.07 4.65
C ILE A 183 10.23 -3.99 4.95
N ILE A 184 10.29 -2.85 4.25
CA ILE A 184 9.38 -1.73 4.44
C ILE A 184 8.57 -1.55 3.16
N ASP A 185 7.28 -1.88 3.21
CA ASP A 185 6.36 -1.62 2.10
C ASP A 185 5.83 -0.19 2.20
N GLU A 186 6.32 0.66 1.33
CA GLU A 186 5.99 2.07 1.19
C GLU A 186 5.05 2.35 -0.01
N ALA A 187 4.18 1.39 -0.36
CA ALA A 187 3.28 1.52 -1.52
C ALA A 187 2.30 2.71 -1.44
N PHE A 188 2.13 3.32 -0.28
CA PHE A 188 1.32 4.52 -0.07
C PHE A 188 2.13 5.76 0.31
N MET A 189 3.45 5.63 0.44
CA MET A 189 4.33 6.72 0.89
C MET A 189 4.30 7.95 -0.04
N ASP A 190 4.10 7.73 -1.34
CA ASP A 190 4.08 8.81 -2.33
C ASP A 190 2.92 9.81 -2.12
N PHE A 191 1.89 9.47 -1.34
CA PHE A 191 0.84 10.42 -0.93
C PHE A 191 1.25 11.40 0.17
N LEU A 192 2.45 11.28 0.71
CA LEU A 192 3.03 12.21 1.67
C LEU A 192 3.97 13.16 0.94
N GLU A 193 3.71 14.46 1.02
CA GLU A 193 4.51 15.48 0.34
C GLU A 193 5.97 15.49 0.82
N GLU A 194 6.19 15.21 2.11
CA GLU A 194 7.51 15.12 2.73
C GLU A 194 8.06 13.67 2.72
N ASN A 195 7.65 12.83 1.77
CA ASN A 195 7.97 11.40 1.77
C ASN A 195 9.47 11.10 1.78
N GLU A 196 10.30 11.93 1.15
CA GLU A 196 11.76 11.77 1.13
C GLU A 196 12.39 11.91 2.52
N THR A 197 11.83 12.74 3.39
CA THR A 197 12.33 12.94 4.77
C THR A 197 11.77 11.91 5.74
N ILE A 198 10.68 11.23 5.38
CA ILE A 198 10.00 10.22 6.19
C ILE A 198 10.50 8.81 5.85
N SER A 199 10.74 8.55 4.58
CA SER A 199 11.24 7.27 4.08
C SER A 199 12.64 6.95 4.59
N MET A 200 12.95 5.65 4.66
CA MET A 200 14.30 5.17 4.98
C MET A 200 15.25 5.16 3.77
N ILE A 201 14.82 5.63 2.58
CA ILE A 201 15.65 5.61 1.36
C ILE A 201 17.00 6.30 1.59
N ASN A 202 17.00 7.49 2.20
CA ASN A 202 18.24 8.24 2.49
C ASN A 202 19.13 7.58 3.57
N ASN A 203 18.64 6.53 4.21
CA ASN A 203 19.37 5.80 5.26
C ASN A 203 19.86 4.42 4.80
N LEU A 204 19.58 4.01 3.56
CA LEU A 204 19.93 2.68 3.04
C LEU A 204 21.43 2.38 3.13
N GLU A 205 22.29 3.37 2.92
CA GLU A 205 23.74 3.22 3.05
C GLU A 205 24.16 2.80 4.46
N ARG A 206 23.47 3.28 5.47
CA ARG A 206 23.70 2.93 6.88
C ARG A 206 23.12 1.57 7.25
N PHE A 207 22.05 1.13 6.54
CA PHE A 207 21.27 -0.06 6.89
C PHE A 207 21.13 -1.03 5.71
N PRO A 208 22.18 -1.79 5.38
CA PRO A 208 22.14 -2.74 4.25
C PRO A 208 21.11 -3.86 4.40
N HIS A 209 20.64 -4.18 5.63
CA HIS A 209 19.55 -5.15 5.80
C HIS A 209 18.16 -4.57 5.56
N VAL A 210 18.05 -3.27 5.20
CA VAL A 210 16.77 -2.64 4.83
C VAL A 210 16.50 -2.83 3.34
N ALA A 211 15.26 -3.25 3.04
CA ALA A 211 14.69 -3.27 1.70
C ALA A 211 13.39 -2.48 1.67
N ILE A 212 13.28 -1.50 0.77
CA ILE A 212 12.11 -0.62 0.65
C ILE A 212 11.38 -0.94 -0.64
N ILE A 213 10.08 -1.21 -0.55
CA ILE A 213 9.21 -1.48 -1.70
C ILE A 213 8.33 -0.28 -1.98
N ARG A 214 8.30 0.20 -3.22
CA ARG A 214 7.46 1.29 -3.72
C ARG A 214 6.54 0.81 -4.84
N ALA A 215 5.43 1.51 -5.07
CA ALA A 215 4.43 1.15 -6.07
C ALA A 215 3.89 2.34 -6.84
N PHE A 216 3.97 2.33 -8.15
CA PHE A 216 3.32 3.33 -9.02
C PHE A 216 1.78 3.21 -9.02
N THR A 217 1.25 2.06 -8.62
CA THR A 217 -0.13 1.64 -8.85
C THR A 217 -1.19 2.53 -8.21
N LYS A 218 -0.91 3.11 -7.03
CA LYS A 218 -1.89 3.85 -6.23
C LYS A 218 -1.87 5.33 -6.54
N PHE A 219 -0.70 5.94 -6.46
CA PHE A 219 -0.48 7.36 -6.67
C PHE A 219 -0.79 7.77 -8.12
N PHE A 220 -0.30 7.03 -9.10
CA PHE A 220 -0.50 7.32 -10.53
C PHE A 220 -1.75 6.64 -11.12
N ALA A 221 -2.62 6.06 -10.30
CA ALA A 221 -3.88 5.43 -10.72
C ALA A 221 -3.73 4.38 -11.84
N ILE A 222 -2.66 3.57 -11.79
CA ILE A 222 -2.35 2.54 -12.80
C ILE A 222 -2.29 1.11 -12.22
N PRO A 223 -3.25 0.67 -11.39
CA PRO A 223 -3.18 -0.67 -10.80
C PRO A 223 -3.21 -1.78 -11.84
N GLY A 224 -3.77 -1.53 -13.03
CA GLY A 224 -3.84 -2.49 -14.14
C GLY A 224 -2.51 -2.67 -14.89
N LEU A 225 -1.60 -1.70 -14.86
CA LEU A 225 -0.28 -1.80 -15.50
C LEU A 225 0.71 -2.65 -14.71
N ARG A 226 0.52 -2.76 -13.39
CA ARG A 226 1.37 -3.61 -12.53
C ARG A 226 2.83 -3.17 -12.51
N LEU A 227 3.15 -2.05 -11.87
CA LEU A 227 4.53 -1.57 -11.71
C LEU A 227 4.84 -1.25 -10.25
N GLY A 228 5.99 -1.71 -9.78
CA GLY A 228 6.62 -1.38 -8.50
C GLY A 228 8.12 -1.56 -8.60
N TYR A 229 8.82 -1.19 -7.55
CA TYR A 229 10.26 -1.38 -7.44
C TYR A 229 10.68 -1.56 -5.98
N LEU A 230 11.83 -2.19 -5.80
CA LEU A 230 12.50 -2.37 -4.52
C LEU A 230 13.84 -1.65 -4.56
N LEU A 231 14.19 -1.02 -3.45
CA LEU A 231 15.45 -0.34 -3.21
C LEU A 231 16.17 -0.97 -2.03
N THR A 232 17.45 -1.30 -2.20
CA THR A 232 18.29 -1.83 -1.12
C THR A 232 19.78 -1.58 -1.41
N LYS A 233 20.59 -1.43 -0.39
CA LYS A 233 22.07 -1.42 -0.47
C LYS A 233 22.69 -2.78 -0.10
N ASN A 234 21.88 -3.82 -0.02
CA ASN A 234 22.34 -5.20 0.10
C ASN A 234 22.59 -5.78 -1.29
N ASP A 235 23.83 -5.80 -1.73
CA ASP A 235 24.20 -6.26 -3.08
C ASP A 235 23.82 -7.73 -3.30
N LEU A 236 23.99 -8.59 -2.28
CA LEU A 236 23.64 -10.02 -2.38
C LEU A 236 22.13 -10.21 -2.55
N LEU A 237 21.32 -9.45 -1.79
CA LEU A 237 19.89 -9.49 -1.91
C LEU A 237 19.42 -8.93 -3.27
N ALA A 238 19.99 -7.83 -3.71
CA ALA A 238 19.67 -7.20 -4.98
C ALA A 238 19.99 -8.13 -6.16
N GLU A 239 21.18 -8.73 -6.16
CA GLU A 239 21.61 -9.70 -7.19
C GLU A 239 20.71 -10.93 -7.21
N ALA A 240 20.41 -11.53 -6.05
CA ALA A 240 19.55 -12.70 -5.96
C ALA A 240 18.12 -12.42 -6.45
N LEU A 241 17.56 -11.24 -6.14
CA LEU A 241 16.24 -10.81 -6.63
C LEU A 241 16.25 -10.60 -8.14
N MET A 242 17.30 -9.98 -8.70
CA MET A 242 17.42 -9.80 -10.15
C MET A 242 17.58 -11.13 -10.89
N GLN A 243 18.35 -12.09 -10.35
CA GLN A 243 18.51 -13.43 -10.95
C GLN A 243 17.23 -14.27 -10.87
N MET A 244 16.42 -14.10 -9.80
CA MET A 244 15.19 -14.85 -9.63
C MET A 244 14.06 -14.33 -10.53
N ARG A 245 14.12 -13.09 -10.94
CA ARG A 245 13.08 -12.45 -11.73
C ARG A 245 12.92 -13.14 -13.09
N GLU A 246 11.69 -13.42 -13.48
CA GLU A 246 11.40 -13.94 -14.81
C GLU A 246 11.70 -12.90 -15.89
N PRO A 247 12.33 -13.27 -17.01
CA PRO A 247 12.51 -12.35 -18.13
C PRO A 247 11.16 -11.79 -18.59
N TRP A 248 11.13 -10.51 -18.95
CA TRP A 248 9.94 -9.81 -19.47
C TRP A 248 8.74 -9.78 -18.52
N SER A 249 8.95 -9.95 -17.20
CA SER A 249 7.88 -9.92 -16.20
C SER A 249 7.13 -8.59 -16.15
N ILE A 250 7.77 -7.48 -16.52
CA ILE A 250 7.16 -6.15 -16.62
C ILE A 250 6.81 -5.87 -18.08
N ASN A 251 5.56 -5.53 -18.34
CA ASN A 251 5.10 -5.26 -19.70
C ASN A 251 5.62 -3.90 -20.22
N THR A 252 5.65 -3.76 -21.56
CA THR A 252 6.16 -2.58 -22.26
C THR A 252 5.59 -1.26 -21.76
N PHE A 253 4.29 -1.18 -21.49
CA PHE A 253 3.68 0.07 -21.05
C PHE A 253 3.95 0.37 -19.58
N ALA A 254 4.16 -0.63 -18.74
CA ALA A 254 4.61 -0.44 -17.38
C ALA A 254 6.06 0.09 -17.34
N ASP A 255 6.93 -0.45 -18.19
CA ASP A 255 8.30 0.04 -18.36
C ASP A 255 8.32 1.51 -18.80
N LEU A 256 7.56 1.86 -19.86
CA LEU A 256 7.42 3.25 -20.33
C LEU A 256 6.84 4.17 -19.24
N ALA A 257 5.85 3.72 -18.49
CA ALA A 257 5.24 4.48 -17.40
C ALA A 257 6.27 4.84 -16.31
N GLY A 258 7.08 3.87 -15.89
CA GLY A 258 8.09 4.10 -14.86
C GLY A 258 9.22 5.03 -15.29
N GLN A 259 9.52 5.08 -16.59
CA GLN A 259 10.53 5.98 -17.13
C GLN A 259 10.13 7.46 -17.10
N MET A 260 8.82 7.78 -16.97
CA MET A 260 8.35 9.17 -17.07
C MET A 260 7.56 9.67 -15.87
N LEU A 261 6.84 8.80 -15.14
CA LEU A 261 5.86 9.24 -14.17
C LEU A 261 6.46 9.92 -12.94
N LEU A 262 7.67 9.54 -12.52
CA LEU A 262 8.35 10.18 -11.39
C LEU A 262 8.68 11.65 -11.62
N GLU A 263 8.68 12.10 -12.88
CA GLU A 263 8.92 13.48 -13.28
C GLU A 263 7.65 14.18 -13.82
N ASP A 264 6.47 13.58 -13.72
CA ASP A 264 5.22 14.25 -14.09
C ASP A 264 4.79 15.23 -12.98
N GLU A 265 5.56 16.33 -12.87
CA GLU A 265 5.34 17.36 -11.84
C GLU A 265 3.90 17.91 -11.83
N ALA A 266 3.26 18.00 -13.00
CA ALA A 266 1.90 18.50 -13.10
C ALA A 266 0.91 17.57 -12.41
N TYR A 267 1.02 16.26 -12.67
CA TYR A 267 0.17 15.25 -12.03
C TYR A 267 0.47 15.12 -10.53
N ILE A 268 1.75 15.14 -10.15
CA ILE A 268 2.19 15.07 -8.76
C ILE A 268 1.61 16.25 -7.96
N ARG A 269 1.73 17.48 -8.46
CA ARG A 269 1.17 18.68 -7.83
C ARG A 269 -0.36 18.60 -7.69
N GLN A 270 -1.07 18.23 -8.77
CA GLN A 270 -2.53 18.06 -8.72
C GLN A 270 -2.94 16.99 -7.69
N THR A 271 -2.14 15.93 -7.54
CA THR A 271 -2.39 14.89 -6.54
C THR A 271 -2.25 15.44 -5.12
N PHE A 272 -1.21 16.24 -4.83
CA PHE A 272 -1.05 16.85 -3.51
C PHE A 272 -2.13 17.90 -3.21
N ASP A 273 -2.49 18.74 -4.18
CA ASP A 273 -3.60 19.70 -4.03
C ASP A 273 -4.89 18.96 -3.66
N TRP A 274 -5.21 17.89 -4.40
CA TRP A 274 -6.39 17.07 -4.12
C TRP A 274 -6.32 16.40 -2.74
N ILE A 275 -5.23 15.66 -2.43
CA ILE A 275 -5.20 14.84 -1.22
C ILE A 275 -5.20 15.67 0.05
N ASN A 276 -4.51 16.81 0.07
CA ASN A 276 -4.45 17.71 1.23
C ASN A 276 -5.81 18.29 1.56
N GLU A 277 -6.60 18.67 0.54
CA GLU A 277 -7.93 19.22 0.73
C GLU A 277 -8.98 18.15 1.07
N GLU A 278 -9.03 17.07 0.28
CA GLU A 278 -10.09 16.08 0.34
C GLU A 278 -9.96 15.11 1.51
N ARG A 279 -8.73 14.76 1.91
CA ARG A 279 -8.49 13.94 3.10
C ARG A 279 -9.01 14.64 4.37
N ASP A 280 -8.71 15.92 4.51
CA ASP A 280 -9.14 16.71 5.67
C ASP A 280 -10.67 16.91 5.68
N PHE A 281 -11.25 17.20 4.51
CA PHE A 281 -12.69 17.31 4.35
C PHE A 281 -13.43 16.03 4.77
N LEU A 282 -13.01 14.88 4.24
CA LEU A 282 -13.66 13.60 4.52
C LEU A 282 -13.44 13.18 5.98
N TYR A 283 -12.23 13.38 6.52
CA TYR A 283 -11.91 13.07 7.91
C TYR A 283 -12.81 13.88 8.87
N ARG A 284 -12.91 15.19 8.68
CA ARG A 284 -13.78 16.05 9.50
C ARG A 284 -15.25 15.66 9.34
N GLY A 285 -15.68 15.35 8.12
CA GLY A 285 -17.04 14.90 7.85
C GLY A 285 -17.40 13.62 8.59
N LEU A 286 -16.55 12.60 8.53
CA LEU A 286 -16.73 11.34 9.25
C LEU A 286 -16.68 11.52 10.78
N SER A 287 -15.79 12.37 11.28
CA SER A 287 -15.60 12.62 12.71
C SER A 287 -16.79 13.33 13.38
N ARG A 288 -17.74 13.87 12.60
CA ARG A 288 -18.99 14.45 13.14
C ARG A 288 -20.00 13.41 13.62
N PHE A 289 -19.87 12.16 13.15
CA PHE A 289 -20.78 11.10 13.54
C PHE A 289 -20.33 10.45 14.85
N SER A 290 -21.10 10.64 15.93
CA SER A 290 -20.80 10.05 17.25
C SER A 290 -20.80 8.52 17.27
N ALA A 291 -21.38 7.90 16.24
CA ALA A 291 -21.36 6.44 16.04
C ALA A 291 -20.04 5.93 15.47
N LEU A 292 -19.12 6.82 15.08
CA LEU A 292 -17.84 6.45 14.48
C LEU A 292 -16.67 6.90 15.36
N THR A 293 -15.71 5.98 15.59
CA THR A 293 -14.37 6.31 16.04
C THR A 293 -13.46 6.36 14.82
N VAL A 294 -13.08 7.56 14.38
CA VAL A 294 -12.32 7.79 13.15
C VAL A 294 -10.85 8.02 13.47
N TYR A 295 -9.97 7.20 12.90
CA TYR A 295 -8.52 7.35 13.08
C TYR A 295 -7.97 8.37 12.09
N ARG A 296 -7.04 9.22 12.57
CA ARG A 296 -6.47 10.28 11.74
C ARG A 296 -5.69 9.69 10.56
N PRO A 297 -6.07 10.00 9.31
CA PRO A 297 -5.40 9.46 8.14
C PRO A 297 -4.10 10.19 7.84
N THR A 298 -3.12 9.48 7.29
CA THR A 298 -1.90 10.06 6.71
C THR A 298 -1.91 10.01 5.18
N VAL A 299 -2.64 9.06 4.60
CA VAL A 299 -2.67 8.77 3.16
C VAL A 299 -4.08 8.90 2.55
N ASN A 300 -4.31 8.31 1.39
CA ASN A 300 -5.54 8.45 0.60
C ASN A 300 -6.68 7.51 1.02
N TYR A 301 -6.73 7.11 2.29
CA TYR A 301 -7.85 6.37 2.87
C TYR A 301 -8.01 6.69 4.35
N ILE A 302 -9.22 6.47 4.85
CA ILE A 302 -9.58 6.69 6.26
C ILE A 302 -10.08 5.39 6.84
N PHE A 303 -9.47 4.99 7.96
CA PHE A 303 -9.85 3.85 8.77
C PHE A 303 -10.72 4.29 9.94
N PHE A 304 -11.78 3.54 10.25
CA PHE A 304 -12.67 3.86 11.35
C PHE A 304 -13.36 2.62 11.91
N HIS A 305 -13.82 2.74 13.15
CA HIS A 305 -14.64 1.76 13.86
C HIS A 305 -16.07 2.27 14.02
N LEU A 306 -17.06 1.40 13.84
CA LEU A 306 -18.48 1.68 14.09
C LEU A 306 -18.87 1.15 15.48
N GLU A 307 -19.38 2.03 16.33
CA GLU A 307 -19.74 1.71 17.73
C GLU A 307 -21.15 1.06 17.86
N LYS A 308 -21.87 0.92 16.74
CA LYS A 308 -23.22 0.34 16.72
C LYS A 308 -23.21 -1.04 16.04
N PRO A 309 -24.11 -1.95 16.45
CA PRO A 309 -24.27 -3.26 15.79
C PRO A 309 -25.04 -3.11 14.47
N LEU A 310 -24.38 -2.62 13.42
CA LEU A 310 -24.97 -2.38 12.10
C LEU A 310 -23.97 -2.83 11.02
N ASP A 311 -24.42 -3.58 10.03
CA ASP A 311 -23.64 -3.86 8.82
C ASP A 311 -23.61 -2.63 7.90
N LEU A 312 -22.69 -1.71 8.19
CA LEU A 312 -22.55 -0.46 7.46
C LEU A 312 -22.24 -0.67 5.98
N ARG A 313 -21.50 -1.72 5.65
CA ARG A 313 -21.18 -2.08 4.26
C ARG A 313 -22.44 -2.38 3.47
N LYS A 314 -23.38 -3.15 4.04
CA LYS A 314 -24.66 -3.48 3.42
C LYS A 314 -25.55 -2.24 3.28
N GLU A 315 -25.66 -1.43 4.33
CA GLU A 315 -26.51 -0.23 4.31
C GLU A 315 -26.04 0.78 3.26
N LEU A 316 -24.74 0.99 3.14
CA LEU A 316 -24.16 1.87 2.12
C LEU A 316 -24.29 1.30 0.71
N LEU A 317 -24.15 -0.02 0.55
CA LEU A 317 -24.32 -0.69 -0.75
C LEU A 317 -25.75 -0.50 -1.30
N LEU A 318 -26.77 -0.56 -0.44
CA LEU A 318 -28.17 -0.28 -0.82
C LEU A 318 -28.37 1.16 -1.31
N LYS A 319 -27.41 2.06 -1.02
CA LYS A 319 -27.37 3.44 -1.52
C LYS A 319 -26.38 3.62 -2.69
N GLY A 320 -25.90 2.52 -3.27
CA GLY A 320 -24.93 2.54 -4.37
C GLY A 320 -23.50 2.89 -3.94
N ILE A 321 -23.15 2.77 -2.66
CA ILE A 321 -21.81 3.09 -2.15
C ILE A 321 -21.17 1.81 -1.58
N PHE A 322 -19.99 1.46 -2.09
CA PHE A 322 -19.25 0.30 -1.64
C PHE A 322 -18.01 0.69 -0.84
N ILE A 323 -17.94 0.22 0.42
CA ILE A 323 -16.82 0.47 1.32
C ILE A 323 -16.06 -0.82 1.64
N ARG A 324 -14.84 -0.72 2.14
CA ARG A 324 -14.02 -1.85 2.56
C ARG A 324 -14.37 -2.25 4.00
N SER A 325 -14.94 -3.46 4.20
CA SER A 325 -14.97 -4.10 5.51
C SER A 325 -13.57 -4.63 5.85
N CYS A 326 -13.12 -4.39 7.06
CA CYS A 326 -11.81 -4.85 7.55
C CYS A 326 -11.90 -6.12 8.41
N ALA A 327 -13.05 -6.79 8.45
CA ALA A 327 -13.28 -8.01 9.25
C ALA A 327 -12.32 -9.18 8.93
N ASN A 328 -11.73 -9.20 7.74
CA ASN A 328 -10.78 -10.23 7.34
C ASN A 328 -9.31 -9.91 7.70
N TYR A 329 -9.06 -8.76 8.29
CA TYR A 329 -7.74 -8.45 8.83
C TYR A 329 -7.60 -9.05 10.23
N ARG A 330 -6.47 -9.69 10.50
CA ARG A 330 -6.18 -10.23 11.84
C ARG A 330 -6.27 -9.13 12.90
N GLY A 331 -6.92 -9.42 14.02
CA GLY A 331 -7.10 -8.47 15.12
C GLY A 331 -8.25 -7.47 14.94
N LEU A 332 -8.96 -7.48 13.79
CA LEU A 332 -10.12 -6.63 13.56
C LEU A 332 -11.43 -7.42 13.52
N THR A 333 -12.54 -6.73 13.79
CA THR A 333 -13.90 -7.27 13.76
C THR A 333 -14.69 -6.69 12.57
N GLU A 334 -15.94 -7.14 12.40
CA GLU A 334 -16.88 -6.66 11.37
C GLU A 334 -17.21 -5.17 11.49
N ASN A 335 -16.92 -4.55 12.63
CA ASN A 335 -17.20 -3.13 12.88
C ASN A 335 -16.09 -2.19 12.39
N TYR A 336 -14.99 -2.72 11.86
CA TYR A 336 -13.91 -1.92 11.31
C TYR A 336 -14.06 -1.78 9.80
N TYR A 337 -13.92 -0.55 9.34
CA TYR A 337 -14.08 -0.18 7.93
C TYR A 337 -12.97 0.74 7.46
N ARG A 338 -12.77 0.76 6.15
CA ARG A 338 -11.85 1.68 5.48
C ARG A 338 -12.52 2.24 4.23
N VAL A 339 -12.39 3.55 4.02
CA VAL A 339 -12.87 4.26 2.82
C VAL A 339 -11.72 4.99 2.15
N ALA A 340 -11.67 4.95 0.83
CA ALA A 340 -10.75 5.77 0.05
C ALA A 340 -11.15 7.25 0.13
N VAL A 341 -10.16 8.15 0.06
CA VAL A 341 -10.43 9.57 -0.23
C VAL A 341 -10.69 9.70 -1.73
N LYS A 342 -11.77 10.38 -2.11
CA LYS A 342 -12.18 10.56 -3.50
C LYS A 342 -12.37 12.03 -3.86
N SER A 343 -13.12 12.31 -4.92
CA SER A 343 -13.48 13.69 -5.28
C SER A 343 -14.38 14.31 -4.21
N ARG A 344 -14.47 15.65 -4.16
CA ARG A 344 -15.38 16.40 -3.27
C ARG A 344 -16.82 15.92 -3.43
N ALA A 345 -17.27 15.71 -4.65
CA ALA A 345 -18.63 15.24 -4.94
C ALA A 345 -18.87 13.83 -4.38
N ASP A 346 -17.94 12.91 -4.61
CA ASP A 346 -18.03 11.52 -4.11
C ASP A 346 -18.01 11.50 -2.58
N ASN A 347 -17.05 12.23 -1.96
CA ASN A 347 -16.91 12.32 -0.51
C ASN A 347 -18.19 12.91 0.14
N SER A 348 -18.80 13.94 -0.47
CA SER A 348 -20.05 14.51 0.00
C SER A 348 -21.21 13.52 -0.11
N GLN A 349 -21.26 12.73 -1.17
CA GLN A 349 -22.29 11.69 -1.36
C GLN A 349 -22.19 10.61 -0.26
N LEU A 350 -20.98 10.17 0.09
CA LEU A 350 -20.75 9.24 1.20
C LEU A 350 -21.25 9.83 2.53
N LEU A 351 -20.88 11.09 2.83
CA LEU A 351 -21.30 11.75 4.07
C LEU A 351 -22.82 11.90 4.16
N THR A 352 -23.48 12.30 3.07
CA THR A 352 -24.95 12.39 3.01
C THR A 352 -25.61 11.03 3.22
N ALA A 353 -25.07 9.96 2.64
CA ALA A 353 -25.59 8.61 2.83
C ALA A 353 -25.48 8.17 4.31
N LEU A 354 -24.36 8.51 4.98
CA LEU A 354 -24.18 8.24 6.41
C LEU A 354 -25.12 9.06 7.29
N GLU A 355 -25.37 10.32 6.94
CA GLU A 355 -26.37 11.15 7.64
C GLU A 355 -27.75 10.47 7.63
N VAL A 356 -28.20 9.99 6.47
CA VAL A 356 -29.48 9.26 6.36
C VAL A 356 -29.49 7.99 7.20
N ILE A 357 -28.41 7.20 7.17
CA ILE A 357 -28.30 5.94 7.93
C ILE A 357 -28.33 6.18 9.44
N PHE A 358 -27.65 7.23 9.93
CA PHE A 358 -27.55 7.48 11.36
C PHE A 358 -28.69 8.35 11.93
N SER A 359 -29.44 9.08 11.08
CA SER A 359 -30.62 9.85 11.50
C SER A 359 -31.91 9.01 11.53
N GLY A 360 -31.96 7.89 10.85
CA GLY A 360 -33.13 7.01 10.76
C GLY A 360 -33.20 5.91 11.82
N ASN A 361 -32.26 5.91 12.78
CA ASN A 361 -32.20 4.93 13.87
C ASN A 361 -32.23 5.60 15.25
#